data_5b1b3150a23fc33129c6a028900ceead
#
_entry.id   5b1b3150a23fc33129c6a028900ceead
#
_cell.length_a   1.000
_cell.length_b   1.000
_cell.length_c   1.000
_cell.angle_alpha   90.00
_cell.angle_beta   90.00
_cell.angle_gamma   90.00
#
_symmetry.space_group_name_H-M   'P 1'
#
loop_
_entity.id
_entity.type
_entity.pdbx_description
1 polymer ?
#
loop_
_entity_poly.entity_id
_entity_poly.type
_entity_poly.pdbx_seq_one_letter_code
_entity_poly.pdbx_strand_id
1 'polypeptide(L)' 'MAADILGIRIQNIHSIIQALRFEERLTKRDIAAVTGLSFATVSNLCNELVERGVLRTTRDEALTVGRTPQTLTFRYNQF' A
#
# COMPACT_ATOMS: atom_id res chain seq x y z
N MET A 1 11.26 14.14 21.33
CA MET A 1 11.34 13.76 21.17
C MET A 1 11.46 13.12 20.33
N ALA A 2 11.54 12.90 20.34
CA ALA A 2 11.91 12.17 19.64
C ALA A 2 11.17 11.70 18.75
N ALA A 3 11.42 11.88 17.91
CA ALA A 3 10.81 11.43 17.01
C ALA A 3 10.63 10.21 17.11
N ASP A 4 9.77 9.91 17.07
CA ASP A 4 9.27 8.84 17.25
C ASP A 4 9.20 8.19 15.94
N ILE A 5 10.21 7.51 15.57
CA ILE A 5 10.25 6.77 14.33
C ILE A 5 9.12 5.79 14.30
N LEU A 6 8.80 5.18 15.42
CA LEU A 6 7.73 4.24 15.47
C LEU A 6 6.39 4.92 15.27
N GLY A 7 6.22 6.09 15.84
CA GLY A 7 4.98 6.82 15.65
C GLY A 7 4.78 7.28 14.22
N ILE A 8 5.85 7.72 13.59
CA ILE A 8 5.79 8.11 12.20
C ILE A 8 5.44 6.91 11.33
N ARG A 9 6.02 5.78 11.62
CA ARG A 9 5.75 4.59 10.87
C ARG A 9 4.30 4.18 10.99
N ILE A 10 3.74 4.25 12.19
CA ILE A 10 2.35 3.91 12.41
C ILE A 10 1.45 4.88 11.66
N GLN A 11 1.78 6.15 11.68
CA GLN A 11 1.00 7.13 10.94
C GLN A 11 1.04 6.85 9.46
N ASN A 12 2.20 6.48 8.93
CA ASN A 12 2.32 6.21 7.51
C ASN A 12 1.54 4.96 7.12
N ILE A 13 1.58 3.93 7.95
CA ILE A 13 0.81 2.73 7.70
C ILE A 13 -0.68 3.06 7.72
N HIS A 14 -1.10 3.88 8.66
CA HIS A 14 -2.49 4.29 8.75
C HIS A 14 -2.92 5.02 7.48
N SER A 15 -2.06 5.88 6.96
CA SER A 15 -2.37 6.60 5.73
C SER A 15 -2.56 5.66 4.56
N ILE A 16 -1.72 4.65 4.46
CA ILE A 16 -1.82 3.67 3.40
C ILE A 16 -3.13 2.90 3.53
N ILE A 17 -3.46 2.48 4.72
CA ILE A 17 -4.69 1.74 4.95
C ILE A 17 -5.91 2.58 4.62
N GLN A 18 -5.89 3.85 4.99
CA GLN A 18 -7.00 4.74 4.67
C GLN A 18 -7.16 4.89 3.17
N ALA A 19 -6.05 5.00 2.44
CA ALA A 19 -6.12 5.13 1.00
C ALA A 19 -6.79 3.90 0.39
N LEU A 20 -6.45 2.72 0.90
CA LEU A 20 -7.01 1.50 0.37
C LEU A 20 -8.47 1.28 0.79
N ARG A 21 -8.90 1.96 1.82
CA ARG A 21 -10.31 1.89 2.19
C ARG A 21 -11.19 2.69 1.25
N PHE A 22 -10.61 3.72 0.65
CA PHE A 22 -11.35 4.49 -0.32
C PHE A 22 -11.35 3.82 -1.67
N GLU A 23 -10.18 3.32 -2.07
CA GLU A 23 -10.06 2.68 -3.37
C GLU A 23 -9.63 1.28 -3.10
N GLU A 24 -10.37 0.33 -3.53
CA GLU A 24 -10.07 -1.05 -3.21
C GLU A 24 -8.75 -1.53 -3.75
N ARG A 25 -8.31 -0.97 -4.84
CA ARG A 25 -7.07 -1.39 -5.46
C ARG A 25 -6.27 -0.19 -5.84
N LEU A 26 -5.05 -0.18 -5.43
CA LEU A 26 -4.14 0.91 -5.77
C LEU A 26 -2.77 0.34 -6.01
N THR A 27 -2.04 0.93 -6.95
CA THR A 27 -0.64 0.60 -7.10
C THR A 27 0.14 1.35 -6.04
N LYS A 28 1.39 0.96 -5.85
CA LYS A 28 2.23 1.69 -4.90
C LYS A 28 2.37 3.15 -5.30
N ARG A 29 2.44 3.40 -6.60
CA ARG A 29 2.54 4.76 -7.08
C ARG A 29 1.29 5.56 -6.77
N ASP A 30 0.13 4.94 -6.91
CA ASP A 30 -1.12 5.59 -6.57
C ASP A 30 -1.19 5.90 -5.09
N ILE A 31 -0.75 4.98 -4.27
CA ILE A 31 -0.75 5.18 -2.83
C ILE A 31 0.16 6.34 -2.47
N ALA A 32 1.33 6.40 -3.10
CA ALA A 32 2.25 7.50 -2.84
C ALA A 32 1.61 8.83 -3.22
N ALA A 33 0.90 8.86 -4.32
CA ALA A 33 0.26 10.09 -4.77
C ALA A 33 -0.84 10.54 -3.82
N VAL A 34 -1.64 9.59 -3.34
CA VAL A 34 -2.75 9.98 -2.48
C VAL A 34 -2.32 10.29 -1.07
N THR A 35 -1.29 9.66 -0.59
CA THR A 35 -0.87 9.85 0.80
C THR A 35 0.17 10.94 0.93
N GLY A 36 0.83 11.29 -0.16
CA GLY A 36 1.91 12.26 -0.10
C GLY A 36 3.22 11.66 0.39
N LEU A 37 3.28 10.37 0.56
CA LEU A 37 4.51 9.72 1.01
C LEU A 37 5.41 9.42 -0.19
N SER A 38 6.68 9.25 0.07
CA SER A 38 7.59 8.90 -1.02
C SER A 38 7.32 7.49 -1.49
N PHE A 39 7.68 7.22 -2.72
CA PHE A 39 7.48 5.88 -3.27
C PHE A 39 8.28 4.85 -2.47
N ALA A 40 9.49 5.20 -2.07
CA ALA A 40 10.32 4.28 -1.30
C ALA A 40 9.65 3.91 0.02
N THR A 41 9.09 4.89 0.70
CA THR A 41 8.39 4.62 1.95
C THR A 41 7.18 3.74 1.72
N VAL A 42 6.39 4.06 0.70
CA VAL A 42 5.22 3.28 0.38
C VAL A 42 5.61 1.85 0.03
N SER A 43 6.65 1.71 -0.77
CA SER A 43 7.07 0.38 -1.19
C SER A 43 7.50 -0.46 0.01
N ASN A 44 8.29 0.11 0.90
CA ASN A 44 8.76 -0.62 2.07
C ASN A 44 7.61 -1.02 2.98
N LEU A 45 6.72 -0.11 3.24
CA LEU A 45 5.61 -0.40 4.14
C LEU A 45 4.62 -1.36 3.53
N CYS A 46 4.34 -1.21 2.25
CA CYS A 46 3.43 -2.13 1.58
C CYS A 46 4.00 -3.54 1.54
N ASN A 47 5.29 -3.66 1.28
CA ASN A 47 5.90 -4.98 1.26
C ASN A 47 5.80 -5.63 2.65
N GLU A 48 5.98 -4.86 3.67
CA GLU A 48 5.87 -5.37 5.02
C GLU A 48 4.44 -5.80 5.31
N LEU A 49 3.47 -5.01 4.89
CA LEU A 49 2.08 -5.36 5.13
C LEU A 49 1.67 -6.61 4.36
N VAL A 50 2.25 -6.79 3.18
CA VAL A 50 2.01 -8.03 2.43
C VAL A 50 2.60 -9.22 3.19
N GLU A 51 3.81 -9.06 3.70
CA GLU A 51 4.44 -10.13 4.43
C GLU A 51 3.67 -10.52 5.68
N ARG A 52 3.05 -9.54 6.30
CA ARG A 52 2.29 -9.81 7.51
C ARG A 52 0.87 -10.28 7.23
N GLY A 53 0.51 -10.37 5.97
CA GLY A 53 -0.81 -10.89 5.62
C GLY A 53 -1.93 -9.86 5.71
N VAL A 54 -1.60 -8.60 5.81
CA VAL A 54 -2.61 -7.55 5.85
C VAL A 54 -3.07 -7.18 4.44
N LEU A 55 -2.12 -7.11 3.52
CA LEU A 55 -2.42 -6.78 2.14
C LEU A 55 -1.98 -7.91 1.24
N ARG A 56 -2.46 -7.88 0.03
CA ARG A 56 -1.95 -8.80 -0.97
C ARG A 56 -1.82 -8.05 -2.28
N THR A 57 -0.98 -8.55 -3.14
CA THR A 57 -0.78 -7.93 -4.44
C THR A 57 -1.55 -8.71 -5.47
N THR A 58 -2.09 -7.99 -6.43
CA THR A 58 -2.76 -8.62 -7.54
C THR A 58 -2.26 -7.99 -8.81
N ARG A 59 -2.37 -8.70 -9.90
CA ARG A 59 -1.99 -8.19 -11.17
C ARG A 59 -3.18 -8.28 -12.08
N ASP A 60 -3.33 -7.26 -12.85
CA ASP A 60 -4.39 -7.24 -13.82
C ASP A 60 -3.81 -7.74 -15.11
N GLU A 61 -3.93 -8.99 -15.35
CA GLU A 61 -3.33 -9.58 -16.53
C GLU A 61 -4.09 -9.36 -17.78
N ALA A 62 -5.26 -8.86 -17.66
CA ALA A 62 -6.11 -8.74 -18.81
C ALA A 62 -5.62 -7.73 -19.80
N LEU A 63 -4.88 -6.77 -19.36
CA LEU A 63 -4.49 -5.73 -20.24
C LEU A 63 -3.10 -5.74 -20.67
N THR A 64 -2.43 -6.81 -20.50
CA THR A 64 -1.09 -6.72 -20.59
C THR A 64 -0.50 -6.71 -21.85
N VAL A 65 0.14 -5.73 -22.17
CA VAL A 65 1.08 -5.76 -23.21
C VAL A 65 2.28 -5.19 -22.53
N GLY A 66 3.22 -5.97 -22.20
CA GLY A 66 4.40 -5.47 -21.56
C GLY A 66 4.27 -5.53 -20.06
N ARG A 67 4.21 -4.45 -19.37
CA ARG A 67 4.23 -4.47 -17.98
C ARG A 67 2.90 -4.40 -17.37
N THR A 68 2.61 -5.18 -16.40
CA THR A 68 1.35 -5.15 -15.69
C THR A 68 1.60 -4.60 -14.32
N PRO A 69 1.00 -3.50 -13.96
CA PRO A 69 1.25 -2.96 -12.63
C PRO A 69 0.60 -3.83 -11.58
N GLN A 70 1.28 -3.96 -10.49
CA GLN A 70 0.74 -4.67 -9.36
C GLN A 70 -0.09 -3.73 -8.55
N THR A 71 -1.27 -4.17 -8.16
CA THR A 71 -2.09 -3.39 -7.27
C THR A 71 -2.14 -4.06 -5.92
N LEU A 72 -2.44 -3.28 -4.92
CA LEU A 72 -2.53 -3.76 -3.55
C LEU A 72 -3.97 -3.68 -3.11
N THR A 73 -4.37 -4.66 -2.32
CA THR A 73 -5.71 -4.68 -1.80
C THR A 73 -5.66 -5.39 -0.46
N PHE A 74 -6.68 -5.24 0.35
CA PHE A 74 -6.71 -5.94 1.62
C PHE A 74 -6.86 -7.42 1.38
N ARG A 75 -6.17 -8.19 2.18
CA ARG A 75 -6.21 -9.61 2.04
C ARG A 75 -7.55 -10.17 2.49
N TYR A 76 -8.10 -9.59 3.55
CA TYR A 76 -9.38 -9.99 3.99
C TYR A 76 -10.29 -8.87 3.91
N ASN A 77 -11.46 -9.13 3.54
CA ASN A 77 -12.42 -8.13 3.59
C ASN A 77 -13.59 -8.63 4.29
N GLN A 78 -13.43 -9.57 5.19
CA GLN A 78 -14.50 -10.00 5.83
C GLN A 78 -14.30 -9.81 7.18
N PHE A 79 -14.60 -8.97 7.76
CA PHE A 79 -14.60 -8.84 9.14
C PHE A 79 -15.78 -8.06 9.49
#